data_dab49f03594c2d88cfc7855a6c4ee375
#
_entry.id   dab49f03594c2d88cfc7855a6c4ee375
#
_cell.length_a   1.000
_cell.length_b   1.000
_cell.length_c   1.000
_cell.angle_alpha   90.00
_cell.angle_beta   90.00
_cell.angle_gamma   90.00
#
_symmetry.space_group_name_H-M   'P 1'
#
loop_
_entity.id
_entity.type
_entity.pdbx_description
1 polymer ?
#
loop_
_entity_poly.entity_id
_entity_poly.type
_entity_poly.pdbx_seq_one_letter_code
_entity_poly.pdbx_strand_id
1 'polypeptide(L)'
;MTTANLNLNKNFDEKDLIRASEVLKAHKIWYIFTHKKSDGDAMGSASALFESGVNLGKSVKWFSPDKTLPEVYKFLPHSNEFIFCEEFNFGEFTPPSDKSDTSPQAERQSVTSPYYGEEGHLWRRGETPLYVFLDCSNEVRSVSGFDVSKNINALNIDHHEDNSLFGRVNCVDGLASSTCEMLFRIFMADNWEITQNIAESLYTGIFTDTGGFAFSNTSAKTHMAASKLIELGVKPDKISDFINQNKTPQDFLIWARAMSRTKVFGEGNIFAVSVIYAKDFEETGAELNGTEGLSSMLMTIEGVKLISTITQYPSGEIRLSIRSREGSPIGAGELARIFGGGGHERAAGATFNFPIENAVNELEKIILNKYHECVNPD
;
A
#
# COMPACT_ATOMS: atom_id res chain seq x y z
N MET A 1 -30.70 -12.93 -8.28
CA MET A 1 -30.88 -13.58 -6.98
C MET A 1 -29.64 -14.45 -6.77
N THR A 2 -28.77 -14.22 -5.89
CA THR A 2 -28.80 -13.95 -4.48
C THR A 2 -27.60 -13.14 -4.08
N THR A 3 -27.83 -12.06 -3.39
CA THR A 3 -26.89 -11.23 -2.70
C THR A 3 -26.12 -12.04 -1.65
N ALA A 4 -24.90 -12.46 -1.97
CA ALA A 4 -23.92 -12.74 -0.95
C ALA A 4 -23.34 -11.38 -0.50
N ASN A 5 -24.13 -10.61 0.25
CA ASN A 5 -23.61 -9.58 1.12
C ASN A 5 -22.73 -10.30 2.13
N LEU A 6 -21.45 -10.34 1.88
CA LEU A 6 -20.44 -10.70 2.87
C LEU A 6 -20.54 -9.71 4.02
N ASN A 7 -21.18 -10.14 5.09
CA ASN A 7 -21.30 -9.46 6.38
C ASN A 7 -19.91 -9.40 7.08
N LEU A 8 -18.88 -8.85 6.43
CA LEU A 8 -17.53 -8.71 7.00
C LEU A 8 -17.44 -7.58 8.01
N ASN A 9 -18.37 -6.61 8.00
CA ASN A 9 -18.40 -5.48 8.95
C ASN A 9 -19.04 -5.81 10.32
N LYS A 10 -19.33 -7.07 10.63
CA LYS A 10 -20.02 -7.42 11.88
C LYS A 10 -19.11 -7.60 13.10
N ASN A 11 -17.79 -7.54 12.97
CA ASN A 11 -16.90 -7.99 14.03
C ASN A 11 -15.89 -6.93 14.56
N PHE A 12 -15.84 -5.70 14.00
CA PHE A 12 -14.98 -4.68 14.61
C PHE A 12 -15.65 -4.09 15.85
N ASP A 13 -15.00 -4.25 17.01
CA ASP A 13 -15.39 -3.62 18.28
C ASP A 13 -14.31 -2.58 18.65
N GLU A 14 -14.70 -1.42 19.14
CA GLU A 14 -13.75 -0.42 19.67
C GLU A 14 -12.83 -0.98 20.75
N LYS A 15 -13.21 -2.07 21.41
CA LYS A 15 -12.32 -2.84 22.30
C LYS A 15 -11.10 -3.42 21.61
N ASP A 16 -11.17 -3.67 20.28
CA ASP A 16 -10.05 -4.17 19.53
C ASP A 16 -8.92 -3.13 19.42
N LEU A 17 -9.26 -1.82 19.45
CA LEU A 17 -8.27 -0.73 19.55
C LEU A 17 -7.46 -0.80 20.85
N ILE A 18 -8.16 -0.93 21.98
CA ILE A 18 -7.51 -1.08 23.29
C ILE A 18 -6.67 -2.34 23.35
N ARG A 19 -7.21 -3.46 22.84
CA ARG A 19 -6.48 -4.75 22.79
C ARG A 19 -5.20 -4.66 21.96
N ALA A 20 -5.25 -4.01 20.79
CA ALA A 20 -4.07 -3.78 19.96
C ALA A 20 -3.02 -2.94 20.70
N SER A 21 -3.45 -1.85 21.38
CA SER A 21 -2.57 -1.03 22.21
C SER A 21 -1.94 -1.83 23.36
N GLU A 22 -2.73 -2.62 24.08
CA GLU A 22 -2.23 -3.46 25.19
C GLU A 22 -1.16 -4.45 24.69
N VAL A 23 -1.38 -5.09 23.52
CA VAL A 23 -0.43 -6.01 22.90
C VAL A 23 0.86 -5.29 22.52
N LEU A 24 0.76 -4.10 21.91
CA LEU A 24 1.92 -3.27 21.57
C LEU A 24 2.70 -2.90 22.85
N LYS A 25 2.02 -2.39 23.88
CA LYS A 25 2.65 -1.99 25.15
C LYS A 25 3.32 -3.15 25.87
N ALA A 26 2.76 -4.36 25.81
CA ALA A 26 3.24 -5.54 26.50
C ALA A 26 4.59 -6.07 25.97
N HIS A 27 4.89 -5.83 24.69
CA HIS A 27 6.11 -6.34 24.06
C HIS A 27 7.19 -5.26 24.00
N LYS A 28 8.45 -5.65 24.27
CA LYS A 28 9.60 -4.73 24.20
C LYS A 28 10.26 -4.66 22.84
N ILE A 29 10.00 -5.65 21.99
CA ILE A 29 10.61 -5.80 20.67
C ILE A 29 9.49 -5.83 19.66
N TRP A 30 9.53 -4.91 18.68
CA TRP A 30 8.57 -4.84 17.60
C TRP A 30 9.27 -5.04 16.26
N TYR A 31 8.76 -5.98 15.48
CA TYR A 31 9.12 -6.17 14.09
C TYR A 31 7.93 -5.77 13.24
N ILE A 32 8.04 -4.63 12.57
CA ILE A 32 7.00 -4.03 11.73
C ILE A 32 7.20 -4.54 10.31
N PHE A 33 6.13 -4.95 9.66
CA PHE A 33 6.10 -5.46 8.30
C PHE A 33 5.08 -4.70 7.48
N THR A 34 5.49 -4.25 6.29
CA THR A 34 4.62 -3.64 5.28
C THR A 34 4.45 -4.57 4.07
N HIS A 35 3.48 -4.26 3.21
CA HIS A 35 3.25 -5.04 2.00
C HIS A 35 4.25 -4.69 0.89
N LYS A 36 4.36 -5.58 -0.12
CA LYS A 36 5.15 -5.34 -1.34
C LYS A 36 4.54 -4.20 -2.16
N LYS A 37 5.39 -3.32 -2.70
CA LYS A 37 5.02 -2.06 -3.35
C LYS A 37 4.28 -1.13 -2.38
N SER A 38 4.94 -0.89 -1.25
CA SER A 38 4.42 -0.02 -0.19
C SER A 38 3.97 1.33 -0.74
N ASP A 39 2.76 1.70 -0.42
CA ASP A 39 2.16 3.00 -0.74
C ASP A 39 2.25 3.98 0.46
N GLY A 40 1.50 5.08 0.39
CA GLY A 40 1.58 6.09 1.44
C GLY A 40 0.97 5.66 2.76
N ASP A 41 0.00 4.75 2.76
CA ASP A 41 -0.60 4.24 3.98
C ASP A 41 0.32 3.22 4.67
N ALA A 42 0.90 2.28 3.92
CA ALA A 42 1.91 1.37 4.45
C ALA A 42 3.12 2.11 5.00
N MET A 43 3.63 3.13 4.27
CA MET A 43 4.77 3.94 4.69
C MET A 43 4.47 4.82 5.89
N GLY A 44 3.34 5.49 5.89
CA GLY A 44 2.89 6.36 6.97
C GLY A 44 2.62 5.58 8.27
N SER A 45 1.94 4.45 8.17
CA SER A 45 1.64 3.59 9.31
C SER A 45 2.91 3.00 9.93
N ALA A 46 3.84 2.52 9.11
CA ALA A 46 5.12 1.99 9.59
C ALA A 46 5.99 3.07 10.25
N SER A 47 6.11 4.24 9.62
CA SER A 47 6.85 5.39 10.18
C SER A 47 6.27 5.84 11.52
N ALA A 48 4.94 5.99 11.61
CA ALA A 48 4.26 6.39 12.83
C ALA A 48 4.45 5.39 13.98
N LEU A 49 4.30 4.09 13.68
CA LEU A 49 4.46 3.05 14.69
C LEU A 49 5.93 2.89 15.12
N PHE A 50 6.88 3.05 14.18
CA PHE A 50 8.31 3.02 14.49
C PHE A 50 8.68 4.13 15.47
N GLU A 51 8.34 5.38 15.16
CA GLU A 51 8.57 6.53 16.05
C GLU A 51 7.91 6.34 17.43
N SER A 52 6.66 5.84 17.43
CA SER A 52 5.94 5.56 18.68
C SER A 52 6.66 4.51 19.53
N GLY A 53 7.19 3.47 18.90
CA GLY A 53 7.95 2.43 19.60
C GLY A 53 9.26 2.97 20.18
N VAL A 54 10.00 3.77 19.42
CA VAL A 54 11.22 4.43 19.90
C VAL A 54 10.92 5.32 21.12
N ASN A 55 9.86 6.13 21.05
CA ASN A 55 9.44 7.01 22.15
C ASN A 55 9.03 6.22 23.41
N LEU A 56 8.51 5.01 23.25
CA LEU A 56 8.19 4.10 24.35
C LEU A 56 9.40 3.27 24.82
N GLY A 57 10.60 3.50 24.31
CA GLY A 57 11.82 2.77 24.65
C GLY A 57 11.82 1.31 24.19
N LYS A 58 11.09 1.00 23.13
CA LYS A 58 11.05 -0.32 22.51
C LYS A 58 12.23 -0.52 21.55
N SER A 59 12.62 -1.78 21.32
CA SER A 59 13.49 -2.13 20.19
C SER A 59 12.62 -2.35 18.96
N VAL A 60 12.74 -1.48 17.97
CA VAL A 60 11.89 -1.50 16.77
C VAL A 60 12.74 -1.81 15.55
N LYS A 61 12.22 -2.66 14.66
CA LYS A 61 12.76 -2.90 13.32
C LYS A 61 11.61 -2.87 12.33
N TRP A 62 11.86 -2.25 11.17
CA TRP A 62 10.90 -2.21 10.07
C TRP A 62 11.43 -3.02 8.90
N PHE A 63 10.67 -4.01 8.45
CA PHE A 63 11.01 -4.90 7.34
C PHE A 63 10.09 -4.60 6.15
N SER A 64 10.69 -4.52 4.96
CA SER A 64 9.96 -4.36 3.71
C SER A 64 10.45 -5.37 2.67
N PRO A 65 9.57 -5.99 1.87
CA PRO A 65 9.96 -6.83 0.75
C PRO A 65 10.45 -6.02 -0.46
N ASP A 66 10.40 -4.69 -0.40
CA ASP A 66 10.89 -3.80 -1.45
C ASP A 66 12.34 -3.41 -1.19
N LYS A 67 13.20 -3.51 -2.22
CA LYS A 67 14.62 -3.10 -2.14
C LYS A 67 14.79 -1.60 -1.94
N THR A 68 13.84 -0.84 -2.47
CA THR A 68 13.81 0.62 -2.37
C THR A 68 12.37 1.05 -2.11
N LEU A 69 12.19 1.99 -1.20
CA LEU A 69 10.89 2.59 -0.97
C LEU A 69 10.66 3.75 -1.94
N PRO A 70 9.39 4.09 -2.23
CA PRO A 70 9.08 5.17 -3.15
C PRO A 70 9.68 6.51 -2.69
N GLU A 71 10.37 7.20 -3.59
CA GLU A 71 11.04 8.48 -3.33
C GLU A 71 10.11 9.52 -2.72
N VAL A 72 8.86 9.53 -3.15
CA VAL A 72 7.82 10.46 -2.72
C VAL A 72 7.55 10.43 -1.20
N TYR A 73 7.88 9.32 -0.53
CA TYR A 73 7.68 9.15 0.91
C TYR A 73 8.96 9.26 1.74
N LYS A 74 10.10 9.59 1.13
CA LYS A 74 11.39 9.73 1.84
C LYS A 74 11.42 10.86 2.86
N PHE A 75 10.47 11.79 2.80
CA PHE A 75 10.33 12.85 3.80
C PHE A 75 9.78 12.35 5.14
N LEU A 76 9.16 11.16 5.16
CA LEU A 76 8.63 10.58 6.39
C LEU A 76 9.75 10.21 7.36
N PRO A 77 9.57 10.45 8.67
CA PRO A 77 10.50 9.99 9.70
C PRO A 77 10.81 8.51 9.55
N HIS A 78 12.05 8.12 9.83
CA HIS A 78 12.51 6.72 9.79
C HIS A 78 12.38 6.01 8.43
N SER A 79 12.00 6.70 7.36
CA SER A 79 11.87 6.10 6.02
C SER A 79 13.17 5.49 5.49
N ASN A 80 14.33 5.83 6.05
CA ASN A 80 15.64 5.26 5.70
C ASN A 80 16.06 4.09 6.61
N GLU A 81 15.27 3.76 7.62
CA GLU A 81 15.62 2.74 8.63
C GLU A 81 15.01 1.37 8.35
N PHE A 82 14.30 1.22 7.21
CA PHE A 82 13.76 -0.08 6.83
C PHE A 82 14.85 -1.07 6.45
N ILE A 83 14.59 -2.34 6.73
CA ILE A 83 15.44 -3.47 6.39
C ILE A 83 14.81 -4.20 5.21
N PHE A 84 15.52 -4.27 4.08
CA PHE A 84 15.07 -5.10 2.96
C PHE A 84 15.06 -6.57 3.39
N CYS A 85 13.93 -7.22 3.21
CA CYS A 85 13.74 -8.61 3.60
C CYS A 85 12.72 -9.27 2.67
N GLU A 86 13.18 -10.06 1.72
CA GLU A 86 12.31 -10.77 0.78
C GLU A 86 11.70 -12.02 1.44
N GLU A 87 12.50 -12.69 2.29
CA GLU A 87 12.12 -13.87 3.06
C GLU A 87 12.59 -13.74 4.51
N PHE A 88 11.66 -13.83 5.46
CA PHE A 88 11.99 -13.66 6.87
C PHE A 88 12.50 -14.97 7.48
N ASN A 89 13.74 -14.93 7.97
CA ASN A 89 14.35 -16.07 8.66
C ASN A 89 14.29 -15.87 10.18
N PHE A 90 13.43 -16.63 10.84
CA PHE A 90 13.28 -16.58 12.29
C PHE A 90 14.60 -16.83 13.06
N GLY A 91 15.52 -17.64 12.51
CA GLY A 91 16.80 -17.95 13.15
C GLY A 91 17.76 -16.78 13.23
N GLU A 92 17.63 -15.80 12.33
CA GLU A 92 18.49 -14.60 12.29
C GLU A 92 18.04 -13.50 13.24
N PHE A 93 16.74 -13.41 13.50
CA PHE A 93 16.12 -12.29 14.19
C PHE A 93 15.48 -12.64 15.52
N THR A 94 15.44 -13.91 15.92
CA THR A 94 14.93 -14.34 17.23
C THR A 94 16.06 -14.51 18.24
N PRO A 95 15.84 -14.17 19.53
CA PRO A 95 16.81 -14.47 20.57
C PRO A 95 17.04 -15.99 20.64
N PRO A 96 18.26 -16.43 20.96
CA PRO A 96 18.57 -17.86 21.11
C PRO A 96 17.62 -18.49 22.13
N SER A 97 16.93 -19.57 21.74
CA SER A 97 16.07 -20.34 22.64
C SER A 97 16.90 -20.99 23.75
N ASP A 98 16.34 -21.07 24.97
CA ASP A 98 16.93 -21.77 26.10
C ASP A 98 17.03 -23.30 25.87
N LYS A 99 17.78 -23.74 24.88
CA LYS A 99 18.27 -25.11 24.83
C LYS A 99 19.73 -25.08 25.23
N SER A 100 20.01 -25.69 26.37
CA SER A 100 21.34 -26.01 26.87
C SER A 100 22.08 -26.88 25.85
N ASP A 101 22.66 -26.26 24.81
CA ASP A 101 23.59 -26.91 23.91
C ASP A 101 24.99 -26.56 24.37
N THR A 102 25.55 -27.45 25.20
CA THR A 102 26.96 -27.46 25.56
C THR A 102 27.75 -28.14 24.45
N SER A 103 27.89 -27.48 23.30
CA SER A 103 28.88 -27.88 22.31
C SER A 103 29.84 -26.72 22.03
N PRO A 104 31.18 -26.96 22.13
CA PRO A 104 32.17 -25.90 22.05
C PRO A 104 32.72 -25.71 20.62
N GLN A 105 31.88 -25.60 19.61
CA GLN A 105 32.31 -25.28 18.23
C GLN A 105 31.20 -24.63 17.43
N ALA A 106 30.93 -23.36 17.70
CA ALA A 106 30.33 -22.50 16.72
C ALA A 106 31.31 -21.34 16.49
N GLU A 107 32.16 -21.50 15.50
CA GLU A 107 32.96 -20.41 14.96
C GLU A 107 32.05 -19.27 14.55
N ARG A 108 32.34 -18.12 15.12
CA ARG A 108 31.71 -16.84 14.79
C ARG A 108 32.01 -16.51 13.32
N GLN A 109 31.12 -16.84 12.41
CA GLN A 109 31.07 -16.16 11.13
C GLN A 109 30.41 -14.81 11.38
N SER A 110 31.23 -13.78 11.45
CA SER A 110 30.82 -12.39 11.47
C SER A 110 30.20 -12.06 10.12
N VAL A 111 28.87 -12.06 10.05
CA VAL A 111 28.15 -11.41 8.96
C VAL A 111 28.25 -9.91 9.19
N THR A 112 29.24 -9.28 8.57
CA THR A 112 29.35 -7.82 8.51
C THR A 112 28.34 -7.31 7.51
N SER A 113 27.09 -7.11 7.95
CA SER A 113 26.14 -6.29 7.25
C SER A 113 26.52 -4.82 7.50
N PRO A 114 26.61 -3.97 6.46
CA PRO A 114 26.98 -2.56 6.63
C PRO A 114 25.93 -1.71 7.39
N TYR A 115 24.85 -2.30 7.85
CA TYR A 115 23.73 -1.65 8.54
C TYR A 115 23.67 -1.93 10.06
N TYR A 116 24.66 -2.62 10.64
CA TYR A 116 24.73 -2.78 12.08
C TYR A 116 25.65 -1.69 12.64
N GLY A 117 25.07 -0.72 13.34
CA GLY A 117 25.85 0.15 14.23
C GLY A 117 26.63 -0.70 15.24
N GLU A 118 27.81 -0.22 15.66
CA GLU A 118 28.76 -0.94 16.52
C GLU A 118 28.25 -1.31 17.92
N GLU A 119 26.99 -1.01 18.26
CA GLU A 119 26.36 -1.45 19.51
C GLU A 119 25.46 -2.65 19.21
N GLY A 120 26.03 -3.86 19.32
CA GLY A 120 25.27 -5.11 19.33
C GLY A 120 24.25 -5.08 20.45
N HIS A 121 22.98 -4.86 20.11
CA HIS A 121 21.88 -4.98 21.08
C HIS A 121 21.83 -6.40 21.62
N LEU A 122 22.32 -6.56 22.83
CA LEU A 122 22.23 -7.81 23.61
C LEU A 122 20.74 -8.09 23.86
N TRP A 123 20.20 -9.09 23.16
CA TRP A 123 18.90 -9.68 23.47
C TRP A 123 18.88 -10.14 24.92
N ARG A 124 17.95 -9.63 25.72
CA ARG A 124 17.72 -10.20 27.05
C ARG A 124 17.05 -11.55 26.88
N ARG A 125 17.58 -12.58 27.53
CA ARG A 125 17.01 -13.93 27.56
C ARG A 125 15.52 -13.86 27.94
N GLY A 126 14.64 -14.46 27.11
CA GLY A 126 13.22 -14.60 27.39
C GLY A 126 12.27 -13.55 26.79
N GLU A 127 12.75 -12.55 26.01
CA GLU A 127 11.87 -11.58 25.33
C GLU A 127 11.55 -12.05 23.90
N THR A 128 10.27 -12.37 23.65
CA THR A 128 9.80 -12.73 22.30
C THR A 128 9.33 -11.48 21.56
N PRO A 129 9.71 -11.28 20.29
CA PRO A 129 9.25 -10.16 19.51
C PRO A 129 7.74 -10.22 19.21
N LEU A 130 7.14 -9.04 19.04
CA LEU A 130 5.84 -8.87 18.42
C LEU A 130 6.05 -8.62 16.93
N TYR A 131 5.38 -9.38 16.10
CA TYR A 131 5.37 -9.22 14.65
C TYR A 131 4.14 -8.42 14.26
N VAL A 132 4.33 -7.15 13.85
CA VAL A 132 3.23 -6.23 13.54
C VAL A 132 3.12 -6.09 12.03
N PHE A 133 2.02 -6.54 11.48
CA PHE A 133 1.70 -6.38 10.06
C PHE A 133 0.79 -5.17 9.90
N LEU A 134 1.24 -4.23 9.09
CA LEU A 134 0.52 -2.99 8.81
C LEU A 134 0.08 -2.98 7.34
N ASP A 135 -1.17 -2.68 7.10
CA ASP A 135 -1.74 -2.53 5.77
C ASP A 135 -1.62 -3.80 4.90
N CYS A 136 -1.76 -4.94 5.54
CA CYS A 136 -1.63 -6.25 4.92
C CYS A 136 -2.91 -7.06 5.07
N SER A 137 -3.66 -7.26 3.98
CA SER A 137 -4.88 -8.08 4.00
C SER A 137 -4.61 -9.58 4.20
N ASN A 138 -3.38 -10.02 3.93
CA ASN A 138 -2.89 -11.37 4.21
C ASN A 138 -1.36 -11.37 4.33
N GLU A 139 -0.79 -12.44 4.93
CA GLU A 139 0.65 -12.57 5.15
C GLU A 139 1.48 -12.66 3.86
N VAL A 140 0.88 -13.16 2.78
CA VAL A 140 1.58 -13.37 1.48
C VAL A 140 1.92 -12.03 0.80
N ARG A 141 1.17 -10.97 1.08
CA ARG A 141 1.44 -9.62 0.54
C ARG A 141 2.68 -8.97 1.14
N SER A 142 3.12 -9.44 2.29
CA SER A 142 4.30 -8.95 2.99
C SER A 142 5.55 -9.78 2.67
N VAL A 143 6.41 -9.93 3.62
CA VAL A 143 7.65 -10.73 3.55
C VAL A 143 7.31 -12.21 3.54
N SER A 144 7.92 -13.01 2.65
CA SER A 144 7.73 -14.46 2.63
C SER A 144 8.39 -15.14 3.84
N GLY A 145 8.13 -16.44 4.03
CA GLY A 145 8.70 -17.22 5.15
C GLY A 145 7.91 -17.14 6.46
N PHE A 146 6.86 -16.31 6.52
CA PHE A 146 5.97 -16.27 7.67
C PHE A 146 4.97 -17.43 7.62
N ASP A 147 5.02 -18.27 8.66
CA ASP A 147 4.01 -19.28 8.92
C ASP A 147 3.30 -18.92 10.24
N VAL A 148 2.21 -18.15 10.11
CA VAL A 148 1.43 -17.69 11.26
C VAL A 148 0.79 -18.83 12.05
N SER A 149 0.68 -20.05 11.47
CA SER A 149 0.21 -21.24 12.19
C SER A 149 1.19 -21.70 13.30
N LYS A 150 2.44 -21.25 13.26
CA LYS A 150 3.47 -21.59 14.25
C LYS A 150 3.36 -20.84 15.59
N ASN A 151 2.19 -20.32 15.92
CA ASN A 151 1.92 -19.70 17.21
C ASN A 151 2.80 -18.47 17.52
N ILE A 152 3.09 -17.69 16.52
CA ILE A 152 3.83 -16.43 16.64
C ILE A 152 2.97 -15.32 17.23
N ASN A 153 3.59 -14.36 17.90
CA ASN A 153 2.91 -13.16 18.39
C ASN A 153 2.69 -12.18 17.23
N ALA A 154 1.72 -12.47 16.37
CA ALA A 154 1.37 -11.63 15.23
C ALA A 154 0.20 -10.70 15.57
N LEU A 155 0.39 -9.40 15.38
CA LEU A 155 -0.64 -8.38 15.41
C LEU A 155 -0.83 -7.86 13.98
N ASN A 156 -2.06 -7.95 13.46
CA ASN A 156 -2.42 -7.35 12.18
C ASN A 156 -3.29 -6.12 12.43
N ILE A 157 -2.86 -4.97 11.91
CA ILE A 157 -3.61 -3.71 11.92
C ILE A 157 -3.86 -3.33 10.46
N ASP A 158 -5.12 -3.27 10.05
CA ASP A 158 -5.46 -3.13 8.64
C ASP A 158 -6.87 -2.54 8.46
N HIS A 159 -7.17 -2.08 7.24
CA HIS A 159 -8.48 -1.55 6.85
C HIS A 159 -9.07 -2.24 5.62
N HIS A 160 -8.43 -3.26 5.07
CA HIS A 160 -8.92 -3.96 3.89
C HIS A 160 -10.13 -4.85 4.24
N GLU A 161 -11.21 -4.74 3.44
CA GLU A 161 -12.44 -5.54 3.61
C GLU A 161 -12.22 -7.04 3.37
N ASP A 162 -11.22 -7.41 2.55
CA ASP A 162 -10.85 -8.79 2.22
C ASP A 162 -9.76 -9.37 3.13
N ASN A 163 -9.50 -8.74 4.29
CA ASN A 163 -8.50 -9.21 5.24
C ASN A 163 -8.81 -10.63 5.72
N SER A 164 -7.81 -11.51 5.67
CA SER A 164 -7.91 -12.91 6.07
C SER A 164 -7.87 -13.13 7.59
N LEU A 165 -7.69 -12.08 8.38
CA LEU A 165 -7.58 -12.11 9.85
C LEU A 165 -6.49 -13.08 10.33
N PHE A 166 -5.35 -13.08 9.66
CA PHE A 166 -4.26 -14.03 9.86
C PHE A 166 -3.45 -13.82 11.14
N GLY A 167 -3.55 -12.65 11.76
CA GLY A 167 -2.86 -12.36 13.02
C GLY A 167 -3.43 -13.13 14.21
N ARG A 168 -2.61 -13.36 15.23
CA ARG A 168 -3.11 -13.85 16.53
C ARG A 168 -4.03 -12.82 17.19
N VAL A 169 -3.75 -11.55 16.97
CA VAL A 169 -4.61 -10.41 17.28
C VAL A 169 -4.81 -9.64 16.00
N ASN A 170 -6.06 -9.32 15.69
CA ASN A 170 -6.43 -8.56 14.51
C ASN A 170 -7.21 -7.32 14.93
N CYS A 171 -6.76 -6.15 14.48
CA CYS A 171 -7.44 -4.87 14.64
C CYS A 171 -7.76 -4.35 13.23
N VAL A 172 -8.86 -4.84 12.66
CA VAL A 172 -9.22 -4.65 11.26
C VAL A 172 -10.61 -4.04 11.17
N ASP A 173 -10.72 -2.88 10.51
CA ASP A 173 -12.00 -2.20 10.27
C ASP A 173 -12.10 -1.75 8.81
N GLY A 174 -12.83 -2.51 7.98
CA GLY A 174 -13.05 -2.18 6.57
C GLY A 174 -13.80 -0.88 6.30
N LEU A 175 -14.29 -0.19 7.34
CA LEU A 175 -14.89 1.14 7.24
C LEU A 175 -13.91 2.28 7.54
N ALA A 176 -12.72 1.97 8.03
CA ALA A 176 -11.66 2.97 8.19
C ALA A 176 -11.11 3.38 6.83
N SER A 177 -10.71 4.63 6.69
CA SER A 177 -10.17 5.13 5.42
C SER A 177 -8.79 4.59 5.11
N SER A 178 -8.04 4.17 6.13
CA SER A 178 -6.64 3.74 6.02
C SER A 178 -6.17 3.06 7.31
N THR A 179 -5.07 2.32 7.22
CA THR A 179 -4.36 1.77 8.39
C THR A 179 -3.81 2.88 9.29
N CYS A 180 -3.45 4.03 8.71
CA CYS A 180 -3.07 5.22 9.48
C CYS A 180 -4.23 5.77 10.31
N GLU A 181 -5.48 5.75 9.81
CA GLU A 181 -6.66 6.08 10.62
C GLU A 181 -6.83 5.08 11.77
N MET A 182 -6.61 3.79 11.52
CA MET A 182 -6.65 2.76 12.57
C MET A 182 -5.62 3.01 13.65
N LEU A 183 -4.37 3.30 13.30
CA LEU A 183 -3.33 3.64 14.28
C LEU A 183 -3.67 4.92 15.06
N PHE A 184 -4.18 5.96 14.39
CA PHE A 184 -4.64 7.16 15.06
C PHE A 184 -5.71 6.83 16.12
N ARG A 185 -6.70 6.00 15.77
CA ARG A 185 -7.76 5.56 16.69
C ARG A 185 -7.21 4.76 17.87
N ILE A 186 -6.23 3.86 17.62
CA ILE A 186 -5.54 3.09 18.67
C ILE A 186 -4.84 4.05 19.64
N PHE A 187 -4.10 5.03 19.13
CA PHE A 187 -3.36 5.98 19.94
C PHE A 187 -4.30 6.87 20.79
N MET A 188 -5.39 7.33 20.18
CA MET A 188 -6.40 8.12 20.90
C MET A 188 -7.15 7.31 21.96
N ALA A 189 -7.48 6.05 21.68
CA ALA A 189 -8.25 5.19 22.60
C ALA A 189 -7.47 4.89 23.91
N ASP A 190 -6.15 4.86 23.86
CA ASP A 190 -5.31 4.52 25.03
C ASP A 190 -4.30 5.64 25.38
N ASN A 191 -4.60 6.88 24.98
CA ASN A 191 -3.89 8.12 25.32
C ASN A 191 -2.38 8.05 25.04
N TRP A 192 -1.99 7.55 23.87
CA TRP A 192 -0.59 7.60 23.43
C TRP A 192 -0.19 9.03 23.09
N GLU A 193 1.07 9.35 23.34
CA GLU A 193 1.63 10.61 22.88
C GLU A 193 1.76 10.58 21.33
N ILE A 194 1.16 11.54 20.66
CA ILE A 194 1.29 11.73 19.22
C ILE A 194 2.15 12.97 18.99
N THR A 195 3.43 12.75 18.69
CA THR A 195 4.35 13.84 18.31
C THR A 195 4.00 14.39 16.93
N GLN A 196 4.58 15.53 16.55
CA GLN A 196 4.38 16.08 15.20
C GLN A 196 4.83 15.09 14.12
N ASN A 197 5.95 14.39 14.30
CA ASN A 197 6.43 13.37 13.37
C ASN A 197 5.43 12.23 13.17
N ILE A 198 4.86 11.72 14.27
CA ILE A 198 3.81 10.70 14.23
C ILE A 198 2.58 11.24 13.51
N ALA A 199 2.19 12.48 13.82
CA ALA A 199 1.02 13.11 13.20
C ALA A 199 1.20 13.31 11.69
N GLU A 200 2.37 13.74 11.23
CA GLU A 200 2.70 13.89 9.80
C GLU A 200 2.66 12.55 9.07
N SER A 201 3.19 11.49 9.71
CA SER A 201 3.17 10.13 9.15
C SER A 201 1.74 9.60 9.01
N LEU A 202 0.93 9.72 10.05
CA LEU A 202 -0.49 9.30 10.04
C LEU A 202 -1.31 10.10 9.04
N TYR A 203 -1.11 11.42 8.99
CA TYR A 203 -1.81 12.28 8.04
C TYR A 203 -1.46 11.92 6.59
N THR A 204 -0.20 11.59 6.32
CA THR A 204 0.24 11.19 4.98
C THR A 204 -0.49 9.95 4.50
N GLY A 205 -0.59 8.89 5.31
CA GLY A 205 -1.33 7.69 4.93
C GLY A 205 -2.81 7.96 4.73
N ILE A 206 -3.47 8.68 5.64
CA ILE A 206 -4.87 9.10 5.48
C ILE A 206 -5.06 9.90 4.18
N PHE A 207 -4.17 10.86 3.90
CA PHE A 207 -4.25 11.71 2.71
C PHE A 207 -4.09 10.91 1.43
N THR A 208 -3.14 10.00 1.36
CA THR A 208 -2.87 9.22 0.14
C THR A 208 -3.98 8.22 -0.13
N ASP A 209 -4.45 7.51 0.87
CA ASP A 209 -5.44 6.45 0.72
C ASP A 209 -6.86 6.98 0.47
N THR A 210 -7.14 8.21 0.89
CA THR A 210 -8.37 8.93 0.57
C THR A 210 -8.31 9.74 -0.72
N GLY A 211 -7.16 9.71 -1.43
CA GLY A 211 -6.95 10.55 -2.61
C GLY A 211 -7.10 12.04 -2.30
N GLY A 212 -6.54 12.50 -1.18
CA GLY A 212 -6.70 13.87 -0.69
C GLY A 212 -8.11 14.17 -0.23
N PHE A 213 -8.76 13.21 0.44
CA PHE A 213 -10.14 13.27 0.94
C PHE A 213 -11.23 13.30 -0.16
N ALA A 214 -10.90 12.83 -1.35
CA ALA A 214 -11.81 12.82 -2.50
C ALA A 214 -12.50 11.46 -2.74
N PHE A 215 -11.99 10.36 -2.15
CA PHE A 215 -12.53 9.03 -2.40
C PHE A 215 -13.66 8.68 -1.43
N SER A 216 -14.44 7.65 -1.79
CA SER A 216 -15.65 7.22 -1.06
C SER A 216 -15.37 6.62 0.32
N ASN A 217 -14.13 6.21 0.62
CA ASN A 217 -13.70 5.78 1.94
C ASN A 217 -13.50 6.95 2.93
N THR A 218 -13.57 8.21 2.46
CA THR A 218 -13.51 9.39 3.31
C THR A 218 -14.79 9.54 4.12
N SER A 219 -14.69 9.46 5.44
CA SER A 219 -15.80 9.54 6.39
C SER A 219 -15.68 10.77 7.29
N ALA A 220 -16.73 11.03 8.09
CA ALA A 220 -16.66 12.05 9.15
C ALA A 220 -15.55 11.71 10.18
N LYS A 221 -15.32 10.44 10.49
CA LYS A 221 -14.24 10.01 11.39
C LYS A 221 -12.86 10.32 10.79
N THR A 222 -12.69 10.11 9.49
CA THR A 222 -11.48 10.46 8.73
C THR A 222 -11.17 11.95 8.85
N HIS A 223 -12.17 12.82 8.65
CA HIS A 223 -11.99 14.26 8.80
C HIS A 223 -11.71 14.69 10.24
N MET A 224 -12.31 14.02 11.24
CA MET A 224 -11.97 14.27 12.65
C MET A 224 -10.54 13.88 12.96
N ALA A 225 -10.06 12.75 12.46
CA ALA A 225 -8.65 12.34 12.59
C ALA A 225 -7.72 13.38 11.95
N ALA A 226 -7.99 13.76 10.70
CA ALA A 226 -7.21 14.78 9.99
C ALA A 226 -7.19 16.12 10.74
N SER A 227 -8.35 16.58 11.23
CA SER A 227 -8.45 17.82 12.04
C SER A 227 -7.55 17.75 13.28
N LYS A 228 -7.58 16.62 14.00
CA LYS A 228 -6.75 16.45 15.19
C LYS A 228 -5.27 16.43 14.90
N LEU A 229 -4.87 15.77 13.80
CA LEU A 229 -3.47 15.72 13.35
C LEU A 229 -2.99 17.13 12.95
N ILE A 230 -3.83 17.96 12.31
CA ILE A 230 -3.52 19.36 12.00
C ILE A 230 -3.31 20.18 13.28
N GLU A 231 -4.16 19.99 14.31
CA GLU A 231 -3.96 20.63 15.63
C GLU A 231 -2.60 20.25 16.26
N LEU A 232 -2.08 19.06 15.98
CA LEU A 232 -0.77 18.59 16.43
C LEU A 232 0.41 19.12 15.58
N GLY A 233 0.15 19.98 14.59
CA GLY A 233 1.17 20.71 13.87
C GLY A 233 1.38 20.30 12.43
N VAL A 234 0.64 19.30 11.92
CA VAL A 234 0.71 18.90 10.50
C VAL A 234 0.38 20.08 9.59
N LYS A 235 1.15 20.21 8.52
CA LYS A 235 0.95 21.21 7.47
C LYS A 235 0.42 20.52 6.21
N PRO A 236 -0.91 20.54 5.96
CA PRO A 236 -1.52 19.87 4.82
C PRO A 236 -0.95 20.28 3.47
N ASP A 237 -0.62 21.57 3.30
CA ASP A 237 0.03 22.09 2.11
C ASP A 237 1.38 21.40 1.85
N LYS A 238 2.21 21.21 2.87
CA LYS A 238 3.51 20.54 2.74
C LYS A 238 3.36 19.07 2.37
N ILE A 239 2.43 18.36 3.02
CA ILE A 239 2.17 16.95 2.67
C ILE A 239 1.67 16.86 1.21
N SER A 240 0.72 17.73 0.83
CA SER A 240 0.24 17.80 -0.55
C SER A 240 1.36 18.10 -1.55
N ASP A 241 2.25 19.02 -1.23
CA ASP A 241 3.40 19.36 -2.08
C ASP A 241 4.30 18.14 -2.29
N PHE A 242 4.67 17.43 -1.21
CA PHE A 242 5.48 16.22 -1.31
C PHE A 242 4.83 15.13 -2.16
N ILE A 243 3.52 14.91 -1.98
CA ILE A 243 2.79 13.83 -2.67
C ILE A 243 2.46 14.19 -4.12
N ASN A 244 2.03 15.43 -4.39
CA ASN A 244 1.44 15.82 -5.67
C ASN A 244 2.37 16.65 -6.57
N GLN A 245 3.37 17.36 -6.00
CA GLN A 245 4.26 18.26 -6.77
C GLN A 245 5.62 17.59 -7.05
N ASN A 246 5.60 16.31 -7.40
CA ASN A 246 6.80 15.53 -7.71
C ASN A 246 6.96 15.24 -9.21
N LYS A 247 6.11 15.81 -10.06
CA LYS A 247 6.15 15.60 -11.51
C LYS A 247 7.12 16.57 -12.17
N THR A 248 8.00 16.01 -12.98
CA THR A 248 8.94 16.80 -13.79
C THR A 248 8.25 17.41 -15.00
N PRO A 249 8.82 18.46 -15.63
CA PRO A 249 8.32 18.95 -16.91
C PRO A 249 8.26 17.86 -17.98
N GLN A 250 9.16 16.91 -17.96
CA GLN A 250 9.20 15.77 -18.87
C GLN A 250 8.00 14.83 -18.67
N ASP A 251 7.57 14.61 -17.41
CA ASP A 251 6.37 13.84 -17.09
C ASP A 251 5.12 14.51 -17.66
N PHE A 252 5.02 15.83 -17.57
CA PHE A 252 3.92 16.57 -18.21
C PHE A 252 3.95 16.44 -19.74
N LEU A 253 5.11 16.44 -20.37
CA LEU A 253 5.22 16.27 -21.81
C LEU A 253 4.76 14.88 -22.26
N ILE A 254 5.13 13.81 -21.56
CA ILE A 254 4.68 12.45 -21.90
C ILE A 254 3.18 12.30 -21.62
N TRP A 255 2.66 12.91 -20.54
CA TRP A 255 1.22 12.96 -20.27
C TRP A 255 0.45 13.67 -21.37
N ALA A 256 0.93 14.84 -21.84
CA ALA A 256 0.30 15.59 -22.92
C ALA A 256 0.20 14.75 -24.20
N ARG A 257 1.21 13.94 -24.52
CA ARG A 257 1.17 13.03 -25.67
C ARG A 257 0.11 11.95 -25.49
N ALA A 258 0.04 11.33 -24.33
CA ALA A 258 -0.98 10.34 -24.02
C ALA A 258 -2.39 10.94 -24.08
N MET A 259 -2.59 12.12 -23.47
CA MET A 259 -3.87 12.85 -23.48
C MET A 259 -4.31 13.16 -24.91
N SER A 260 -3.41 13.60 -25.79
CA SER A 260 -3.73 13.92 -27.19
C SER A 260 -4.17 12.70 -28.01
N ARG A 261 -3.85 11.49 -27.55
CA ARG A 261 -4.20 10.21 -28.19
C ARG A 261 -5.36 9.51 -27.48
N THR A 262 -5.89 10.12 -26.42
CA THR A 262 -6.98 9.51 -25.67
C THR A 262 -8.23 9.44 -26.54
N LYS A 263 -8.76 8.22 -26.69
CA LYS A 263 -10.00 7.95 -27.40
C LYS A 263 -11.10 7.66 -26.37
N VAL A 264 -12.20 8.42 -26.47
CA VAL A 264 -13.40 8.17 -25.67
C VAL A 264 -14.43 7.47 -26.54
N PHE A 265 -15.15 6.46 -26.02
CA PHE A 265 -16.06 5.62 -26.79
C PHE A 265 -17.11 4.92 -25.91
N GLY A 266 -17.96 4.13 -26.57
CA GLY A 266 -19.09 3.45 -25.95
C GLY A 266 -20.33 4.37 -25.87
N GLU A 267 -21.48 3.76 -25.59
CA GLU A 267 -22.72 4.50 -25.41
C GLU A 267 -22.58 5.45 -24.19
N GLY A 268 -22.89 6.73 -24.39
CA GLY A 268 -22.70 7.77 -23.38
C GLY A 268 -21.24 8.14 -23.10
N ASN A 269 -20.28 7.73 -23.95
CA ASN A 269 -18.85 8.04 -23.79
C ASN A 269 -18.27 7.59 -22.44
N ILE A 270 -18.66 6.43 -21.97
CA ILE A 270 -18.30 5.94 -20.62
C ILE A 270 -16.95 5.23 -20.54
N PHE A 271 -16.32 4.95 -21.68
CA PHE A 271 -15.02 4.29 -21.77
C PHE A 271 -13.96 5.20 -22.38
N ALA A 272 -12.73 5.08 -21.95
CA ALA A 272 -11.59 5.74 -22.56
C ALA A 272 -10.37 4.81 -22.64
N VAL A 273 -9.59 4.98 -23.71
CA VAL A 273 -8.29 4.29 -23.88
C VAL A 273 -7.26 5.34 -24.27
N SER A 274 -6.08 5.26 -23.64
CA SER A 274 -4.93 6.10 -23.97
C SER A 274 -3.70 5.24 -24.23
N VAL A 275 -2.71 5.74 -24.98
CA VAL A 275 -1.50 5.01 -25.32
C VAL A 275 -0.26 5.89 -25.20
N ILE A 276 0.79 5.30 -24.60
CA ILE A 276 2.16 5.81 -24.53
C ILE A 276 3.05 4.84 -25.30
N TYR A 277 3.81 5.36 -26.23
CA TYR A 277 4.78 4.56 -27.00
C TYR A 277 6.19 4.66 -26.40
N ALA A 278 7.02 3.65 -26.63
CA ALA A 278 8.41 3.65 -26.16
C ALA A 278 9.19 4.90 -26.59
N LYS A 279 8.95 5.37 -27.83
CA LYS A 279 9.57 6.58 -28.36
C LYS A 279 9.18 7.86 -27.62
N ASP A 280 8.02 7.88 -26.92
CA ASP A 280 7.60 9.05 -26.16
C ASP A 280 8.53 9.32 -24.98
N PHE A 281 9.07 8.26 -24.35
CA PHE A 281 10.08 8.39 -23.29
C PHE A 281 11.38 9.02 -23.84
N GLU A 282 11.85 8.54 -24.99
CA GLU A 282 13.05 9.06 -25.64
C GLU A 282 12.89 10.53 -26.04
N GLU A 283 11.76 10.88 -26.68
CA GLU A 283 11.51 12.22 -27.20
C GLU A 283 11.16 13.25 -26.12
N THR A 284 10.63 12.85 -24.95
CA THR A 284 10.32 13.74 -23.85
C THR A 284 11.40 13.78 -22.78
N GLY A 285 12.22 12.74 -22.70
CA GLY A 285 13.19 12.55 -21.62
C GLY A 285 12.54 12.18 -20.28
N ALA A 286 11.27 11.74 -20.29
CA ALA A 286 10.59 11.29 -19.08
C ALA A 286 11.17 9.96 -18.60
N GLU A 287 11.29 9.80 -17.28
CA GLU A 287 11.65 8.53 -16.67
C GLU A 287 10.49 7.52 -16.73
N LEU A 288 10.78 6.24 -16.46
CA LEU A 288 9.77 5.17 -16.58
C LEU A 288 8.59 5.35 -15.60
N ASN A 289 8.84 5.90 -14.43
CA ASN A 289 7.83 6.23 -13.41
C ASN A 289 7.05 7.51 -13.74
N GLY A 290 7.49 8.33 -14.70
CA GLY A 290 6.84 9.57 -15.11
C GLY A 290 5.39 9.39 -15.60
N THR A 291 5.02 8.14 -15.96
CA THR A 291 3.64 7.81 -16.38
C THR A 291 2.69 7.53 -15.21
N GLU A 292 3.20 7.42 -13.99
CA GLU A 292 2.39 7.19 -12.80
C GLU A 292 1.41 8.36 -12.56
N GLY A 293 0.17 8.02 -12.18
CA GLY A 293 -0.89 9.00 -11.95
C GLY A 293 -1.69 9.39 -13.21
N LEU A 294 -1.18 9.13 -14.43
CA LEU A 294 -1.86 9.50 -15.67
C LEU A 294 -3.26 8.89 -15.78
N SER A 295 -3.44 7.60 -15.49
CA SER A 295 -4.76 6.95 -15.53
C SER A 295 -5.76 7.61 -14.59
N SER A 296 -5.30 8.03 -13.39
CA SER A 296 -6.14 8.75 -12.42
C SER A 296 -6.49 10.15 -12.93
N MET A 297 -5.55 10.84 -13.59
CA MET A 297 -5.81 12.14 -14.21
C MET A 297 -6.83 12.01 -15.36
N LEU A 298 -6.71 11.03 -16.22
CA LEU A 298 -7.64 10.78 -17.33
C LEU A 298 -9.04 10.37 -16.84
N MET A 299 -9.17 9.82 -15.65
CA MET A 299 -10.47 9.58 -15.03
C MET A 299 -11.26 10.86 -14.74
N THR A 300 -10.65 12.04 -14.82
CA THR A 300 -11.36 13.33 -14.67
C THR A 300 -12.18 13.71 -15.91
N ILE A 301 -12.05 12.99 -17.03
CA ILE A 301 -12.87 13.21 -18.23
C ILE A 301 -14.35 12.98 -17.86
N GLU A 302 -15.19 13.96 -18.17
CA GLU A 302 -16.62 13.92 -17.89
C GLU A 302 -17.29 12.70 -18.55
N GLY A 303 -18.13 11.99 -17.80
CA GLY A 303 -18.85 10.82 -18.29
C GLY A 303 -18.04 9.51 -18.28
N VAL A 304 -16.72 9.56 -18.31
CA VAL A 304 -15.88 8.36 -18.34
C VAL A 304 -15.98 7.62 -17.02
N LYS A 305 -16.31 6.32 -17.09
CA LYS A 305 -16.43 5.41 -15.96
C LYS A 305 -15.32 4.36 -15.90
N LEU A 306 -14.67 4.07 -17.03
CA LEU A 306 -13.53 3.19 -17.11
C LEU A 306 -12.49 3.75 -18.07
N ILE A 307 -11.24 3.85 -17.63
CA ILE A 307 -10.08 4.22 -18.44
C ILE A 307 -9.04 3.11 -18.44
N SER A 308 -8.46 2.89 -19.60
CA SER A 308 -7.32 1.99 -19.79
C SER A 308 -6.16 2.74 -20.42
N THR A 309 -5.01 2.74 -19.78
CA THR A 309 -3.77 3.31 -20.31
C THR A 309 -2.81 2.21 -20.70
N ILE A 310 -2.43 2.17 -21.97
CA ILE A 310 -1.46 1.22 -22.52
C ILE A 310 -0.12 1.93 -22.57
N THR A 311 0.89 1.38 -21.90
CA THR A 311 2.26 1.92 -21.88
C THR A 311 3.23 0.91 -22.45
N GLN A 312 3.83 1.21 -23.59
CA GLN A 312 4.97 0.50 -24.14
C GLN A 312 6.25 1.08 -23.55
N TYR A 313 6.95 0.32 -22.75
CA TYR A 313 8.24 0.73 -22.19
C TYR A 313 9.39 0.54 -23.19
N PRO A 314 10.51 1.27 -23.03
CA PRO A 314 11.72 1.07 -23.88
C PRO A 314 12.28 -0.35 -23.82
N SER A 315 12.00 -1.12 -22.79
CA SER A 315 12.34 -2.55 -22.67
C SER A 315 11.58 -3.45 -23.64
N GLY A 316 10.53 -2.93 -24.30
CA GLY A 316 9.58 -3.68 -25.11
C GLY A 316 8.39 -4.24 -24.34
N GLU A 317 8.38 -4.17 -23.00
CA GLU A 317 7.23 -4.55 -22.18
C GLU A 317 6.06 -3.61 -22.44
N ILE A 318 4.85 -4.16 -22.58
CA ILE A 318 3.62 -3.37 -22.69
C ILE A 318 2.75 -3.63 -21.46
N ARG A 319 2.49 -2.58 -20.70
CA ARG A 319 1.63 -2.63 -19.51
C ARG A 319 0.29 -1.96 -19.77
N LEU A 320 -0.73 -2.55 -19.16
CA LEU A 320 -2.09 -2.03 -19.11
C LEU A 320 -2.38 -1.58 -17.67
N SER A 321 -2.70 -0.31 -17.51
CA SER A 321 -3.18 0.27 -16.25
C SER A 321 -4.64 0.63 -16.42
N ILE A 322 -5.50 0.14 -15.52
CA ILE A 322 -6.95 0.29 -15.60
C ILE A 322 -7.46 0.99 -14.35
N ARG A 323 -8.39 1.94 -14.55
CA ARG A 323 -9.14 2.55 -13.46
C ARG A 323 -10.62 2.50 -13.79
N SER A 324 -11.45 2.30 -12.77
CA SER A 324 -12.92 2.39 -12.90
C SER A 324 -13.54 3.22 -11.78
N ARG A 325 -14.72 3.77 -12.04
CA ARG A 325 -15.54 4.46 -11.05
C ARG A 325 -16.75 3.61 -10.66
N GLU A 326 -17.39 4.01 -9.60
CA GLU A 326 -18.71 3.49 -9.22
C GLU A 326 -19.72 3.65 -10.36
N GLY A 327 -20.52 2.63 -10.57
CA GLY A 327 -21.44 2.57 -11.70
C GLY A 327 -20.78 2.31 -13.06
N SER A 328 -19.52 1.89 -13.08
CA SER A 328 -18.92 1.31 -14.28
C SER A 328 -19.53 -0.06 -14.52
N PRO A 329 -19.97 -0.39 -15.75
CA PRO A 329 -20.47 -1.71 -16.08
C PRO A 329 -19.41 -2.80 -16.07
N ILE A 330 -18.14 -2.40 -16.11
CA ILE A 330 -16.97 -3.29 -16.06
C ILE A 330 -16.03 -2.79 -14.97
N GLY A 331 -15.66 -3.67 -14.03
CA GLY A 331 -14.66 -3.37 -13.01
C GLY A 331 -13.24 -3.43 -13.57
N ALA A 332 -12.32 -2.61 -13.03
CA ALA A 332 -10.92 -2.61 -13.45
C ALA A 332 -10.27 -3.99 -13.26
N GLY A 333 -10.49 -4.65 -12.11
CA GLY A 333 -9.98 -5.98 -11.84
C GLY A 333 -10.56 -7.04 -12.77
N GLU A 334 -11.84 -6.91 -13.14
CA GLU A 334 -12.49 -7.81 -14.09
C GLU A 334 -11.82 -7.72 -15.48
N LEU A 335 -11.61 -6.50 -15.98
CA LEU A 335 -10.94 -6.29 -17.26
C LEU A 335 -9.47 -6.77 -17.21
N ALA A 336 -8.75 -6.51 -16.13
CA ALA A 336 -7.36 -6.95 -15.99
C ALA A 336 -7.22 -8.48 -16.05
N ARG A 337 -8.16 -9.23 -15.46
CA ARG A 337 -8.14 -10.71 -15.50
C ARG A 337 -8.23 -11.29 -16.90
N ILE A 338 -8.86 -10.60 -17.86
CA ILE A 338 -8.90 -11.02 -19.27
C ILE A 338 -7.49 -11.11 -19.86
N PHE A 339 -6.57 -10.28 -19.36
CA PHE A 339 -5.16 -10.23 -19.79
C PHE A 339 -4.21 -10.97 -18.83
N GLY A 340 -4.75 -11.82 -17.94
CA GLY A 340 -3.93 -12.55 -16.96
C GLY A 340 -3.37 -11.68 -15.84
N GLY A 341 -3.87 -10.44 -15.72
CA GLY A 341 -3.53 -9.51 -14.65
C GLY A 341 -4.47 -9.60 -13.46
N GLY A 342 -4.43 -8.57 -12.61
CA GLY A 342 -5.25 -8.50 -11.40
C GLY A 342 -5.26 -7.11 -10.78
N GLY A 343 -5.95 -7.01 -9.64
CA GLY A 343 -6.12 -5.78 -8.89
C GLY A 343 -7.54 -5.68 -8.31
N HIS A 344 -7.81 -4.53 -7.72
CA HIS A 344 -9.10 -4.20 -7.11
C HIS A 344 -10.15 -3.84 -8.16
N GLU A 345 -11.39 -3.75 -7.73
CA GLU A 345 -12.51 -3.36 -8.60
C GLU A 345 -12.25 -2.01 -9.30
N ARG A 346 -11.64 -1.05 -8.60
CA ARG A 346 -11.41 0.32 -9.10
C ARG A 346 -10.02 0.56 -9.68
N ALA A 347 -9.05 -0.29 -9.41
CA ALA A 347 -7.66 -0.13 -9.84
C ALA A 347 -7.02 -1.49 -10.12
N ALA A 348 -6.54 -1.71 -11.33
CA ALA A 348 -5.95 -2.97 -11.74
C ALA A 348 -4.89 -2.77 -12.82
N GLY A 349 -4.07 -3.79 -13.05
CA GLY A 349 -3.06 -3.80 -14.10
C GLY A 349 -2.83 -5.18 -14.67
N ALA A 350 -2.30 -5.19 -15.89
CA ALA A 350 -1.93 -6.41 -16.61
C ALA A 350 -0.75 -6.16 -17.54
N THR A 351 -0.12 -7.23 -18.01
CA THR A 351 0.79 -7.17 -19.15
C THR A 351 -0.02 -7.37 -20.43
N PHE A 352 0.17 -6.48 -21.40
CA PHE A 352 -0.59 -6.49 -22.63
C PHE A 352 0.24 -7.19 -23.72
N ASN A 353 -0.26 -8.30 -24.26
CA ASN A 353 0.47 -9.19 -25.16
C ASN A 353 0.14 -9.00 -26.65
N PHE A 354 -0.46 -7.87 -27.03
CA PHE A 354 -0.74 -7.53 -28.43
C PHE A 354 0.31 -6.56 -28.98
N PRO A 355 0.53 -6.56 -30.33
CA PRO A 355 1.34 -5.54 -30.96
C PRO A 355 0.78 -4.14 -30.64
N ILE A 356 1.67 -3.20 -30.29
CA ILE A 356 1.27 -1.87 -29.81
C ILE A 356 0.46 -1.10 -30.87
N GLU A 357 0.72 -1.34 -32.16
CA GLU A 357 0.04 -0.68 -33.27
C GLU A 357 -1.46 -0.97 -33.28
N ASN A 358 -1.86 -2.14 -32.81
CA ASN A 358 -3.26 -2.57 -32.77
C ASN A 358 -3.86 -2.47 -31.36
N ALA A 359 -3.05 -2.18 -30.36
CA ALA A 359 -3.43 -2.32 -28.95
C ALA A 359 -4.68 -1.52 -28.58
N VAL A 360 -4.80 -0.28 -29.04
CA VAL A 360 -5.98 0.58 -28.78
C VAL A 360 -7.26 -0.04 -29.36
N ASN A 361 -7.20 -0.47 -30.63
CA ASN A 361 -8.37 -1.03 -31.33
C ASN A 361 -8.80 -2.39 -30.75
N GLU A 362 -7.80 -3.24 -30.39
CA GLU A 362 -8.10 -4.55 -29.79
C GLU A 362 -8.69 -4.38 -28.38
N LEU A 363 -8.14 -3.47 -27.59
CA LEU A 363 -8.66 -3.19 -26.25
C LEU A 363 -10.07 -2.59 -26.30
N GLU A 364 -10.34 -1.68 -27.27
CA GLU A 364 -11.68 -1.14 -27.51
C GLU A 364 -12.70 -2.25 -27.82
N LYS A 365 -12.36 -3.16 -28.74
CA LYS A 365 -13.23 -4.30 -29.07
C LYS A 365 -13.53 -5.17 -27.86
N ILE A 366 -12.49 -5.47 -27.06
CA ILE A 366 -12.64 -6.29 -25.85
C ILE A 366 -13.56 -5.61 -24.83
N ILE A 367 -13.37 -4.30 -24.61
CA ILE A 367 -14.22 -3.52 -23.71
C ILE A 367 -15.67 -3.50 -24.19
N LEU A 368 -15.92 -3.26 -25.48
CA LEU A 368 -17.26 -3.20 -26.04
C LEU A 368 -17.96 -4.58 -26.00
N ASN A 369 -17.25 -5.66 -26.33
CA ASN A 369 -17.80 -7.00 -26.22
C ASN A 369 -18.20 -7.32 -24.77
N LYS A 370 -17.30 -7.02 -23.82
CA LYS A 370 -17.57 -7.24 -22.40
C LYS A 370 -18.75 -6.38 -21.91
N TYR A 371 -18.85 -5.14 -22.37
CA TYR A 371 -19.98 -4.26 -22.06
C TYR A 371 -21.31 -4.86 -22.54
N HIS A 372 -21.34 -5.38 -23.77
CA HIS A 372 -22.56 -6.02 -24.32
C HIS A 372 -22.97 -7.25 -23.53
N GLU A 373 -22.02 -8.07 -23.06
CA GLU A 373 -22.30 -9.20 -22.17
C GLU A 373 -22.90 -8.74 -20.82
N CYS A 374 -22.44 -7.61 -20.26
CA CYS A 374 -22.95 -7.09 -19.00
C CYS A 374 -24.35 -6.46 -19.12
N VAL A 375 -24.66 -5.83 -20.26
CA VAL A 375 -25.92 -5.08 -20.46
C VAL A 375 -27.02 -5.99 -21.03
N ASN A 376 -26.68 -7.02 -21.79
CA ASN A 376 -27.60 -8.00 -22.38
C ASN A 376 -27.20 -9.41 -21.95
N PRO A 377 -27.35 -9.78 -20.66
CA PRO A 377 -27.13 -11.15 -20.25
C PRO A 377 -28.26 -12.01 -20.84
N ASP A 378 -27.90 -13.03 -21.66
CA ASP A 378 -28.83 -14.03 -22.18
C ASP A 378 -29.60 -14.78 -21.06
#